data_73d75368d688492676ae39f0d9bf79a8
#
_entry.id   73d75368d688492676ae39f0d9bf79a8
#
_cell.length_a   1.000
_cell.length_b   1.000
_cell.length_c   1.000
_cell.angle_alpha   90.00
_cell.angle_beta   90.00
_cell.angle_gamma   90.00
#
_symmetry.space_group_name_H-M   'P 1'
#
loop_
_entity.id
_entity.type
_entity.pdbx_description
1 polymer ?
#
loop_
_entity_poly.entity_id
_entity_poly.type
_entity_poly.pdbx_seq_one_letter_code
_entity_poly.pdbx_strand_id
1 'polypeptide(L)'
;MALFKRSKTTATGFDWAGVLWLFAFFWYFSGITQLLIQLTGTSGFSGFRQAFVMSALWLAPMLAFPKRTKLLAALIGIVLWACSMASLGYFFIYQQEFSQSVIFIMFESNVSEAGEYMTQYFAWWMIPAFLAHTAFAYFLWTRLRPVYMPRGRAYVAALAILIAVVGYPLIKQTQRTGSFAGGFEKFEDRIEPAVPWQMAVAYHRYLDTLAGMQDMLHSASKVPPLHNLKAADADKPSTLVLVIGESTNRQRMSLYGYGRETTPELDKLKDQLAVFDNVITPRPYTIEALQQVLTFADEENPDLYLSTPSLVSMMKQAGYKTFWITNQQTMTKRNTMLTTFSEQADEQVYLNNNRNQNAAQYDGDVIEPFNKALSDPAQRKLIVVHLLGTHMSYQYRYPPTFDKFQDRTGVPAGVRDDQVPTYNSYDNAVLYNDFVVSSLIKDYAKSDPNGFLLYLSDHGEDVFDSVGHNTLGRNENKPTAPMYTIPFMAWASPKWRENHDWNFAADLSRPYSSSHLIHTWADMAGLSFDELDRSKSLVSDSFKQRPLMIGNPYEREQRALIDFSLMKPKKVEPTAANVVQQ
;
A
#
# COMPACT_ATOMS: atom_id res chain seq x y z
N MET A 1 -35.37 -58.11 5.87
CA MET A 1 -36.47 -57.26 5.45
C MET A 1 -37.18 -56.76 6.73
N ALA A 2 -36.77 -55.63 7.24
CA ALA A 2 -37.38 -55.05 8.42
C ALA A 2 -37.48 -53.53 8.16
N LEU A 3 -38.72 -53.12 7.93
CA LEU A 3 -39.18 -51.73 7.72
C LEU A 3 -38.99 -50.93 8.99
N PHE A 4 -38.03 -49.99 9.02
CA PHE A 4 -38.01 -48.95 10.02
C PHE A 4 -39.13 -47.94 9.73
N LYS A 5 -40.26 -48.09 10.44
CA LYS A 5 -41.29 -47.06 10.57
C LYS A 5 -40.70 -45.84 11.23
N ARG A 6 -40.50 -44.75 10.46
CA ARG A 6 -40.24 -43.40 10.99
C ARG A 6 -41.46 -42.98 11.82
N SER A 7 -41.32 -43.02 13.12
CA SER A 7 -42.22 -42.40 14.07
C SER A 7 -42.34 -40.91 13.73
N LYS A 8 -43.55 -40.46 13.34
CA LYS A 8 -43.90 -39.03 13.30
C LYS A 8 -44.10 -38.58 14.73
N THR A 9 -43.03 -38.20 15.41
CA THR A 9 -43.16 -37.40 16.63
C THR A 9 -43.65 -36.02 16.21
N THR A 10 -44.90 -35.73 16.51
CA THR A 10 -45.46 -34.37 16.48
C THR A 10 -44.85 -33.58 17.64
N ALA A 11 -43.65 -33.04 17.41
CA ALA A 11 -43.07 -32.06 18.31
C ALA A 11 -43.84 -30.75 18.12
N THR A 12 -44.66 -30.39 19.12
CA THR A 12 -45.46 -29.14 19.21
C THR A 12 -44.61 -27.91 19.48
N GLY A 13 -43.30 -27.96 19.30
CA GLY A 13 -42.35 -26.86 19.53
C GLY A 13 -41.68 -26.34 18.25
N PHE A 14 -41.28 -25.08 18.27
CA PHE A 14 -40.49 -24.46 17.23
C PHE A 14 -39.12 -25.15 17.11
N ASP A 15 -38.63 -25.38 15.85
CA ASP A 15 -37.35 -26.08 15.59
C ASP A 15 -36.14 -25.19 15.83
N TRP A 16 -35.83 -24.90 17.08
CA TRP A 16 -34.64 -24.15 17.48
C TRP A 16 -33.34 -24.80 17.03
N ALA A 17 -33.27 -26.12 17.01
CA ALA A 17 -32.06 -26.81 16.55
C ALA A 17 -31.84 -26.59 15.06
N GLY A 18 -32.89 -26.53 14.24
CA GLY A 18 -32.80 -26.15 12.83
C GLY A 18 -32.28 -24.73 12.63
N VAL A 19 -32.75 -23.76 13.43
CA VAL A 19 -32.26 -22.38 13.41
C VAL A 19 -30.77 -22.31 13.80
N LEU A 20 -30.38 -23.03 14.84
CA LEU A 20 -28.98 -23.06 15.29
C LEU A 20 -28.03 -23.65 14.21
N TRP A 21 -28.45 -24.71 13.50
CA TRP A 21 -27.66 -25.25 12.39
C TRP A 21 -27.56 -24.26 11.23
N LEU A 22 -28.61 -23.55 10.89
CA LEU A 22 -28.62 -22.50 9.88
C LEU A 22 -27.67 -21.36 10.28
N PHE A 23 -27.78 -20.88 11.53
CA PHE A 23 -26.91 -19.83 12.04
C PHE A 23 -25.45 -20.27 12.07
N ALA A 24 -25.15 -21.46 12.58
CA ALA A 24 -23.80 -22.01 12.64
C ALA A 24 -23.16 -22.12 11.25
N PHE A 25 -23.94 -22.53 10.24
CA PHE A 25 -23.48 -22.61 8.86
C PHE A 25 -23.09 -21.23 8.31
N PHE A 26 -23.92 -20.21 8.47
CA PHE A 26 -23.64 -18.87 7.97
C PHE A 26 -22.56 -18.16 8.79
N TRP A 27 -22.56 -18.35 10.11
CA TRP A 27 -21.54 -17.77 10.98
C TRP A 27 -20.15 -18.37 10.73
N TYR A 28 -20.08 -19.63 10.38
CA TYR A 28 -18.81 -20.34 10.18
C TYR A 28 -17.83 -19.60 9.26
N PHE A 29 -18.29 -19.08 8.12
CA PHE A 29 -17.46 -18.44 7.11
C PHE A 29 -16.77 -17.16 7.61
N SER A 30 -17.47 -16.37 8.38
CA SER A 30 -16.96 -15.12 8.95
C SER A 30 -16.35 -15.34 10.33
N GLY A 31 -17.01 -16.15 11.15
CA GLY A 31 -16.67 -16.36 12.55
C GLY A 31 -15.36 -17.09 12.75
N ILE A 32 -15.01 -18.07 11.90
CA ILE A 32 -13.74 -18.80 12.04
C ILE A 32 -12.54 -17.89 11.77
N THR A 33 -12.61 -17.04 10.74
CA THR A 33 -11.56 -16.08 10.42
C THR A 33 -11.40 -15.06 11.54
N GLN A 34 -12.49 -14.47 12.00
CA GLN A 34 -12.49 -13.49 13.08
C GLN A 34 -12.05 -14.10 14.43
N LEU A 35 -12.36 -15.37 14.67
CA LEU A 35 -11.86 -16.09 15.84
C LEU A 35 -10.33 -16.25 15.79
N LEU A 36 -9.78 -16.65 14.64
CA LEU A 36 -8.34 -16.77 14.46
C LEU A 36 -7.63 -15.43 14.63
N ILE A 37 -8.16 -14.36 14.03
CA ILE A 37 -7.64 -12.99 14.16
C ILE A 37 -7.64 -12.56 15.63
N GLN A 38 -8.70 -12.80 16.35
CA GLN A 38 -8.78 -12.45 17.77
C GLN A 38 -7.81 -13.26 18.64
N LEU A 39 -7.65 -14.56 18.37
CA LEU A 39 -6.72 -15.42 19.11
C LEU A 39 -5.26 -15.04 18.91
N THR A 40 -4.91 -14.47 17.77
CA THR A 40 -3.57 -13.94 17.49
C THR A 40 -3.33 -12.54 18.07
N GLY A 41 -4.37 -11.90 18.63
CA GLY A 41 -4.28 -10.57 19.22
C GLY A 41 -4.14 -9.44 18.18
N THR A 42 -4.39 -9.73 16.90
CA THR A 42 -4.26 -8.76 15.79
C THR A 42 -5.45 -7.80 15.68
N SER A 43 -6.62 -8.14 16.21
CA SER A 43 -7.75 -7.21 16.29
C SER A 43 -8.54 -7.38 17.59
N GLY A 44 -9.38 -6.38 17.91
CA GLY A 44 -10.24 -6.41 19.07
C GLY A 44 -11.50 -7.29 18.87
N PHE A 45 -12.32 -7.36 19.92
CA PHE A 45 -13.57 -8.14 19.92
C PHE A 45 -14.62 -7.64 18.90
N SER A 46 -14.45 -6.48 18.36
CA SER A 46 -15.39 -5.80 17.46
C SER A 46 -15.66 -6.61 16.19
N GLY A 47 -14.63 -7.09 15.49
CA GLY A 47 -14.78 -7.91 14.28
C GLY A 47 -15.55 -9.22 14.54
N PHE A 48 -15.20 -9.94 15.61
CA PHE A 48 -15.90 -11.16 16.00
C PHE A 48 -17.38 -10.92 16.29
N ARG A 49 -17.70 -9.84 17.02
CA ARG A 49 -19.09 -9.44 17.31
C ARG A 49 -19.86 -9.12 16.02
N GLN A 50 -19.26 -8.40 15.08
CA GLN A 50 -19.91 -8.05 13.82
C GLN A 50 -20.11 -9.27 12.94
N ALA A 51 -19.17 -10.19 12.86
CA ALA A 51 -19.32 -11.48 12.19
C ALA A 51 -20.54 -12.24 12.71
N PHE A 52 -20.73 -12.24 14.05
CA PHE A 52 -21.88 -12.87 14.68
C PHE A 52 -23.21 -12.21 14.30
N VAL A 53 -23.29 -10.88 14.40
CA VAL A 53 -24.51 -10.11 14.10
C VAL A 53 -24.88 -10.23 12.62
N MET A 54 -23.91 -10.06 11.71
CA MET A 54 -24.15 -10.08 10.26
C MET A 54 -24.54 -11.48 9.76
N SER A 55 -24.07 -12.53 10.41
CA SER A 55 -24.48 -13.91 10.07
C SER A 55 -25.96 -14.17 10.30
N ALA A 56 -26.61 -13.47 11.24
CA ALA A 56 -28.03 -13.57 11.47
C ALA A 56 -28.88 -13.06 10.29
N LEU A 57 -28.35 -12.16 9.46
CA LEU A 57 -29.00 -11.65 8.25
C LEU A 57 -29.44 -12.77 7.32
N TRP A 58 -28.59 -13.79 7.17
CA TRP A 58 -28.86 -14.91 6.26
C TRP A 58 -29.97 -15.86 6.72
N LEU A 59 -30.43 -15.74 7.95
CA LEU A 59 -31.61 -16.47 8.41
C LEU A 59 -32.90 -15.94 7.78
N ALA A 60 -32.95 -14.65 7.42
CA ALA A 60 -34.14 -14.04 6.86
C ALA A 60 -34.66 -14.76 5.60
N PRO A 61 -33.84 -14.99 4.53
CA PRO A 61 -34.29 -15.75 3.37
C PRO A 61 -34.63 -17.22 3.68
N MET A 62 -33.94 -17.83 4.67
CA MET A 62 -34.21 -19.22 5.07
C MET A 62 -35.60 -19.37 5.70
N LEU A 63 -35.97 -18.42 6.55
CA LEU A 63 -37.31 -18.39 7.19
C LEU A 63 -38.40 -18.02 6.20
N ALA A 64 -38.14 -17.09 5.28
CA ALA A 64 -39.11 -16.69 4.25
C ALA A 64 -39.41 -17.82 3.24
N PHE A 65 -38.38 -18.61 2.87
CA PHE A 65 -38.48 -19.64 1.84
C PHE A 65 -38.03 -21.04 2.32
N PRO A 66 -38.67 -21.63 3.34
CA PRO A 66 -38.16 -22.85 3.97
C PRO A 66 -38.07 -24.05 3.03
N LYS A 67 -38.94 -24.14 2.00
CA LYS A 67 -38.87 -25.22 0.99
C LYS A 67 -37.59 -25.18 0.15
N ARG A 68 -36.90 -24.04 0.03
CA ARG A 68 -35.67 -23.83 -0.75
C ARG A 68 -34.44 -23.68 0.13
N THR A 69 -34.52 -23.98 1.41
CA THR A 69 -33.42 -23.78 2.38
C THR A 69 -32.08 -24.30 1.90
N LYS A 70 -32.00 -25.56 1.43
CA LYS A 70 -30.71 -26.14 0.97
C LYS A 70 -30.18 -25.45 -0.28
N LEU A 71 -31.02 -25.09 -1.23
CA LEU A 71 -30.62 -24.37 -2.43
C LEU A 71 -30.11 -22.95 -2.12
N LEU A 72 -30.90 -22.19 -1.36
CA LEU A 72 -30.53 -20.83 -0.97
C LEU A 72 -29.28 -20.83 -0.11
N ALA A 73 -29.19 -21.76 0.85
CA ALA A 73 -27.99 -21.90 1.67
C ALA A 73 -26.76 -22.28 0.84
N ALA A 74 -26.90 -23.10 -0.21
CA ALA A 74 -25.80 -23.42 -1.11
C ALA A 74 -25.35 -22.19 -1.93
N LEU A 75 -26.29 -21.45 -2.52
CA LEU A 75 -25.98 -20.25 -3.31
C LEU A 75 -25.30 -19.17 -2.47
N ILE A 76 -25.86 -18.85 -1.31
CA ILE A 76 -25.26 -17.88 -0.39
C ILE A 76 -23.93 -18.44 0.15
N GLY A 77 -23.92 -19.71 0.55
CA GLY A 77 -22.75 -20.38 1.12
C GLY A 77 -21.54 -20.43 0.17
N ILE A 78 -21.76 -20.58 -1.14
CA ILE A 78 -20.67 -20.52 -2.13
C ILE A 78 -20.02 -19.12 -2.15
N VAL A 79 -20.83 -18.06 -2.12
CA VAL A 79 -20.30 -16.68 -2.06
C VAL A 79 -19.52 -16.45 -0.77
N LEU A 80 -20.11 -16.83 0.38
CA LEU A 80 -19.46 -16.70 1.67
C LEU A 80 -18.18 -17.53 1.76
N TRP A 81 -18.19 -18.74 1.21
CA TRP A 81 -17.03 -19.62 1.13
C TRP A 81 -15.90 -18.99 0.30
N ALA A 82 -16.20 -18.50 -0.91
CA ALA A 82 -15.20 -17.88 -1.77
C ALA A 82 -14.55 -16.66 -1.09
N CYS A 83 -15.36 -15.79 -0.50
CA CYS A 83 -14.84 -14.64 0.23
C CYS A 83 -14.06 -15.04 1.50
N SER A 84 -14.53 -16.08 2.24
CA SER A 84 -13.81 -16.55 3.42
C SER A 84 -12.48 -17.23 3.08
N MET A 85 -12.38 -17.92 1.92
CA MET A 85 -11.14 -18.49 1.41
C MET A 85 -10.09 -17.41 1.13
N ALA A 86 -10.48 -16.29 0.51
CA ALA A 86 -9.60 -15.17 0.28
C ALA A 86 -9.15 -14.52 1.60
N SER A 87 -10.09 -14.27 2.53
CA SER A 87 -9.78 -13.75 3.87
C SER A 87 -8.84 -14.66 4.66
N LEU A 88 -9.08 -15.97 4.66
CA LEU A 88 -8.22 -16.95 5.34
C LEU A 88 -6.84 -17.03 4.68
N GLY A 89 -6.77 -17.04 3.35
CA GLY A 89 -5.52 -17.03 2.62
C GLY A 89 -4.66 -15.82 2.98
N TYR A 90 -5.26 -14.65 2.97
CA TYR A 90 -4.60 -13.44 3.40
C TYR A 90 -4.14 -13.50 4.86
N PHE A 91 -5.02 -13.97 5.76
CA PHE A 91 -4.67 -14.16 7.17
C PHE A 91 -3.52 -15.16 7.37
N PHE A 92 -3.48 -16.26 6.62
CA PHE A 92 -2.39 -17.24 6.73
C PHE A 92 -1.04 -16.67 6.33
N ILE A 93 -1.03 -15.76 5.36
CA ILE A 93 0.19 -15.12 4.86
C ILE A 93 0.63 -13.99 5.80
N TYR A 94 -0.29 -13.07 6.11
CA TYR A 94 0.05 -11.81 6.79
C TYR A 94 -0.29 -11.78 8.27
N GLN A 95 -1.05 -12.75 8.76
CA GLN A 95 -1.59 -12.76 10.14
C GLN A 95 -2.43 -11.52 10.46
N GLN A 96 -3.14 -11.00 9.45
CA GLN A 96 -3.93 -9.77 9.50
C GLN A 96 -5.36 -9.98 9.06
N GLU A 97 -6.22 -9.03 9.46
CA GLU A 97 -7.54 -8.88 8.89
C GLU A 97 -7.43 -8.39 7.44
N PHE A 98 -8.32 -8.87 6.59
CA PHE A 98 -8.41 -8.41 5.20
C PHE A 98 -8.85 -6.95 5.17
N SER A 99 -8.07 -6.07 4.57
CA SER A 99 -8.29 -4.63 4.55
C SER A 99 -8.58 -4.08 3.15
N GLN A 100 -8.97 -2.81 3.09
CA GLN A 100 -9.14 -2.08 1.82
C GLN A 100 -7.87 -2.14 0.96
N SER A 101 -6.69 -1.97 1.56
CA SER A 101 -5.40 -2.01 0.86
C SER A 101 -5.19 -3.31 0.07
N VAL A 102 -5.76 -4.44 0.55
CA VAL A 102 -5.70 -5.72 -0.17
C VAL A 102 -6.46 -5.67 -1.49
N ILE A 103 -7.62 -5.02 -1.50
CA ILE A 103 -8.41 -4.83 -2.72
C ILE A 103 -7.65 -3.95 -3.71
N PHE A 104 -7.01 -2.86 -3.25
CA PHE A 104 -6.15 -2.05 -4.10
C PHE A 104 -5.06 -2.91 -4.73
N ILE A 105 -4.30 -3.67 -3.94
CA ILE A 105 -3.26 -4.57 -4.43
C ILE A 105 -3.84 -5.57 -5.44
N MET A 106 -4.96 -6.23 -5.13
CA MET A 106 -5.57 -7.23 -6.01
C MET A 106 -6.03 -6.66 -7.36
N PHE A 107 -6.51 -5.42 -7.40
CA PHE A 107 -7.00 -4.78 -8.63
C PHE A 107 -5.92 -4.04 -9.39
N GLU A 108 -4.89 -3.56 -8.72
CA GLU A 108 -3.73 -2.89 -9.31
C GLU A 108 -2.62 -3.87 -9.72
N SER A 109 -2.53 -5.06 -9.08
CA SER A 109 -1.58 -6.11 -9.46
C SER A 109 -2.00 -6.83 -10.73
N ASN A 110 -1.02 -7.26 -11.52
CA ASN A 110 -1.24 -8.08 -12.70
C ASN A 110 -1.15 -9.58 -12.37
N VAL A 111 -1.49 -10.45 -13.36
CA VAL A 111 -1.52 -11.91 -13.17
C VAL A 111 -0.12 -12.47 -12.83
N SER A 112 0.95 -11.83 -13.32
CA SER A 112 2.32 -12.26 -13.03
C SER A 112 2.71 -11.93 -11.60
N GLU A 113 2.43 -10.73 -11.12
CA GLU A 113 2.62 -10.34 -9.72
C GLU A 113 1.85 -11.26 -8.77
N ALA A 114 0.60 -11.56 -9.11
CA ALA A 114 -0.20 -12.51 -8.35
C ALA A 114 0.45 -13.91 -8.33
N GLY A 115 1.03 -14.36 -9.46
CA GLY A 115 1.75 -15.63 -9.57
C GLY A 115 3.05 -15.65 -8.76
N GLU A 116 3.84 -14.57 -8.79
CA GLU A 116 5.06 -14.39 -8.01
C GLU A 116 4.73 -14.36 -6.51
N TYR A 117 3.70 -13.59 -6.15
CA TYR A 117 3.17 -13.53 -4.80
C TYR A 117 2.78 -14.92 -4.28
N MET A 118 2.04 -15.68 -5.09
CA MET A 118 1.66 -17.05 -4.73
C MET A 118 2.88 -17.95 -4.56
N THR A 119 3.88 -17.84 -5.44
CA THR A 119 5.10 -18.66 -5.36
C THR A 119 5.91 -18.32 -4.09
N GLN A 120 5.94 -17.07 -3.69
CA GLN A 120 6.72 -16.59 -2.55
C GLN A 120 6.06 -16.89 -1.20
N TYR A 121 4.74 -16.72 -1.11
CA TYR A 121 4.01 -16.79 0.17
C TYR A 121 3.20 -18.08 0.35
N PHE A 122 3.02 -18.88 -0.71
CA PHE A 122 2.24 -20.11 -0.63
C PHE A 122 3.00 -21.19 0.13
N ALA A 123 2.40 -21.68 1.21
CA ALA A 123 2.92 -22.81 1.97
C ALA A 123 2.04 -24.05 1.80
N TRP A 124 2.65 -25.22 1.60
CA TRP A 124 1.93 -26.48 1.34
C TRP A 124 0.89 -26.85 2.41
N TRP A 125 1.09 -26.45 3.66
CA TRP A 125 0.12 -26.67 4.73
C TRP A 125 -1.19 -25.90 4.54
N MET A 126 -1.23 -24.87 3.70
CA MET A 126 -2.45 -24.14 3.36
C MET A 126 -3.46 -25.00 2.61
N ILE A 127 -2.99 -25.94 1.76
CA ILE A 127 -3.86 -26.87 1.03
C ILE A 127 -4.74 -27.68 2.01
N PRO A 128 -4.18 -28.45 2.95
CA PRO A 128 -5.01 -29.20 3.89
C PRO A 128 -5.88 -28.30 4.76
N ALA A 129 -5.44 -27.07 5.11
CA ALA A 129 -6.26 -26.12 5.84
C ALA A 129 -7.49 -25.68 5.04
N PHE A 130 -7.33 -25.34 3.76
CA PHE A 130 -8.43 -25.00 2.86
C PHE A 130 -9.37 -26.17 2.57
N LEU A 131 -8.83 -27.36 2.41
CA LEU A 131 -9.62 -28.59 2.26
C LEU A 131 -10.44 -28.87 3.51
N ALA A 132 -9.85 -28.72 4.70
CA ALA A 132 -10.55 -28.89 5.97
C ALA A 132 -11.65 -27.83 6.14
N HIS A 133 -11.38 -26.56 5.80
CA HIS A 133 -12.36 -25.48 5.80
C HIS A 133 -13.55 -25.80 4.90
N THR A 134 -13.29 -26.27 3.67
CA THR A 134 -14.32 -26.64 2.69
C THR A 134 -15.12 -27.86 3.16
N ALA A 135 -14.43 -28.90 3.64
CA ALA A 135 -15.09 -30.11 4.13
C ALA A 135 -16.00 -29.83 5.33
N PHE A 136 -15.58 -28.95 6.23
CA PHE A 136 -16.39 -28.57 7.39
C PHE A 136 -17.60 -27.72 6.96
N ALA A 137 -17.44 -26.79 6.02
CA ALA A 137 -18.57 -26.06 5.43
C ALA A 137 -19.59 -27.00 4.80
N TYR A 138 -19.12 -27.99 4.02
CA TYR A 138 -19.97 -29.03 3.43
C TYR A 138 -20.67 -29.87 4.52
N PHE A 139 -19.95 -30.28 5.56
CA PHE A 139 -20.54 -30.98 6.70
C PHE A 139 -21.68 -30.16 7.32
N LEU A 140 -21.48 -28.87 7.61
CA LEU A 140 -22.52 -28.01 8.15
C LEU A 140 -23.72 -27.91 7.20
N TRP A 141 -23.47 -27.74 5.89
CA TRP A 141 -24.53 -27.69 4.88
C TRP A 141 -25.34 -28.99 4.84
N THR A 142 -24.74 -30.17 5.02
CA THR A 142 -25.48 -31.46 5.07
C THR A 142 -26.45 -31.54 6.24
N ARG A 143 -26.13 -30.86 7.36
CA ARG A 143 -26.98 -30.81 8.57
C ARG A 143 -28.17 -29.85 8.48
N LEU A 144 -28.19 -29.00 7.45
CA LEU A 144 -29.27 -28.02 7.28
C LEU A 144 -30.59 -28.71 6.98
N ARG A 145 -31.62 -28.21 7.62
CA ARG A 145 -32.99 -28.63 7.42
C ARG A 145 -33.95 -27.43 7.39
N PRO A 146 -35.07 -27.51 6.66
CA PRO A 146 -36.06 -26.45 6.64
C PRO A 146 -36.65 -26.19 8.03
N VAL A 147 -36.72 -24.93 8.42
CA VAL A 147 -37.45 -24.50 9.63
C VAL A 147 -38.81 -23.97 9.21
N TYR A 148 -39.85 -24.69 9.56
CA TYR A 148 -41.23 -24.32 9.21
C TYR A 148 -41.88 -23.55 10.32
N MET A 149 -42.54 -22.46 9.95
CA MET A 149 -43.46 -21.68 10.80
C MET A 149 -44.65 -21.15 9.97
N PRO A 150 -45.74 -20.68 10.59
CA PRO A 150 -46.80 -20.02 9.85
C PRO A 150 -46.27 -18.87 9.00
N ARG A 151 -46.69 -18.78 7.72
CA ARG A 151 -46.16 -17.82 6.73
C ARG A 151 -46.10 -16.39 7.26
N GLY A 152 -47.16 -15.89 7.91
CA GLY A 152 -47.16 -14.53 8.47
C GLY A 152 -46.05 -14.34 9.51
N ARG A 153 -45.87 -15.31 10.43
CA ARG A 153 -44.79 -15.26 11.43
C ARG A 153 -43.40 -15.35 10.79
N ALA A 154 -43.25 -16.13 9.69
CA ALA A 154 -42.01 -16.27 8.96
C ALA A 154 -41.57 -14.93 8.34
N TYR A 155 -42.48 -14.24 7.67
CA TYR A 155 -42.19 -12.92 7.09
C TYR A 155 -41.94 -11.83 8.15
N VAL A 156 -42.71 -11.86 9.25
CA VAL A 156 -42.48 -10.94 10.39
C VAL A 156 -41.10 -11.18 10.99
N ALA A 157 -40.71 -12.44 11.21
CA ALA A 157 -39.37 -12.76 11.73
C ALA A 157 -38.26 -12.34 10.77
N ALA A 158 -38.42 -12.62 9.46
CA ALA A 158 -37.44 -12.17 8.44
C ALA A 158 -37.31 -10.65 8.39
N LEU A 159 -38.43 -9.92 8.42
CA LEU A 159 -38.43 -8.46 8.46
C LEU A 159 -37.80 -7.92 9.75
N ALA A 160 -38.09 -8.53 10.90
CA ALA A 160 -37.49 -8.15 12.18
C ALA A 160 -35.96 -8.31 12.16
N ILE A 161 -35.46 -9.39 11.56
CA ILE A 161 -34.01 -9.59 11.37
C ILE A 161 -33.42 -8.47 10.49
N LEU A 162 -34.05 -8.17 9.35
CA LEU A 162 -33.59 -7.11 8.45
C LEU A 162 -33.57 -5.74 9.15
N ILE A 163 -34.64 -5.42 9.89
CA ILE A 163 -34.70 -4.17 10.65
C ILE A 163 -33.62 -4.13 11.75
N ALA A 164 -33.45 -5.22 12.50
CA ALA A 164 -32.48 -5.26 13.61
C ALA A 164 -31.01 -5.21 13.13
N VAL A 165 -30.69 -5.90 12.04
CA VAL A 165 -29.30 -6.04 11.57
C VAL A 165 -28.89 -4.90 10.64
N VAL A 166 -29.80 -4.38 9.82
CA VAL A 166 -29.51 -3.34 8.82
C VAL A 166 -30.25 -2.04 9.15
N GLY A 167 -31.57 -2.07 9.24
CA GLY A 167 -32.38 -0.85 9.34
C GLY A 167 -32.08 0.00 10.58
N TYR A 168 -32.12 -0.60 11.76
CA TYR A 168 -31.87 0.11 13.01
C TYR A 168 -30.43 0.68 13.11
N PRO A 169 -29.37 -0.10 12.80
CA PRO A 169 -28.03 0.45 12.79
C PRO A 169 -27.85 1.60 11.80
N LEU A 170 -28.38 1.49 10.58
CA LEU A 170 -28.30 2.54 9.57
C LEU A 170 -29.01 3.83 10.02
N ILE A 171 -30.28 3.72 10.50
CA ILE A 171 -31.02 4.87 11.02
C ILE A 171 -30.26 5.53 12.18
N LYS A 172 -29.75 4.74 13.12
CA LYS A 172 -28.99 5.25 14.26
C LYS A 172 -27.73 6.01 13.83
N GLN A 173 -26.99 5.50 12.82
CA GLN A 173 -25.81 6.19 12.32
C GLN A 173 -26.17 7.46 11.55
N THR A 174 -27.22 7.43 10.72
CA THR A 174 -27.75 8.62 10.03
C THR A 174 -28.14 9.74 11.02
N GLN A 175 -28.79 9.36 12.14
CA GLN A 175 -29.12 10.33 13.20
C GLN A 175 -27.87 10.91 13.89
N ARG A 176 -26.81 10.12 14.05
CA ARG A 176 -25.56 10.56 14.69
C ARG A 176 -24.72 11.47 13.80
N THR A 177 -24.72 11.24 12.50
CA THR A 177 -23.93 12.00 11.54
C THR A 177 -24.67 13.19 10.96
N GLY A 178 -25.99 13.27 11.15
CA GLY A 178 -26.85 14.33 10.60
C GLY A 178 -27.10 14.20 9.09
N SER A 179 -26.54 13.18 8.41
CA SER A 179 -26.74 12.95 6.99
C SER A 179 -26.86 11.45 6.67
N PHE A 180 -27.61 11.12 5.59
CA PHE A 180 -27.71 9.73 5.14
C PHE A 180 -26.36 9.20 4.64
N ALA A 181 -25.61 9.99 3.89
CA ALA A 181 -24.29 9.60 3.36
C ALA A 181 -23.30 9.28 4.49
N GLY A 182 -23.15 10.16 5.47
CA GLY A 182 -22.30 9.89 6.62
C GLY A 182 -22.79 8.75 7.49
N GLY A 183 -24.12 8.54 7.57
CA GLY A 183 -24.72 7.39 8.26
C GLY A 183 -24.42 6.08 7.55
N PHE A 184 -24.44 6.07 6.21
CA PHE A 184 -24.15 4.91 5.40
C PHE A 184 -22.66 4.54 5.48
N GLU A 185 -21.76 5.50 5.38
CA GLU A 185 -20.32 5.30 5.58
C GLU A 185 -20.01 4.65 6.95
N LYS A 186 -20.61 5.19 8.02
CA LYS A 186 -20.48 4.58 9.36
C LYS A 186 -21.12 3.19 9.49
N PHE A 187 -22.11 2.90 8.70
CA PHE A 187 -22.71 1.58 8.62
C PHE A 187 -21.76 0.62 7.88
N GLU A 188 -21.13 1.04 6.80
CA GLU A 188 -20.11 0.27 6.08
C GLU A 188 -18.94 -0.08 7.00
N ASP A 189 -18.36 0.90 7.73
CA ASP A 189 -17.31 0.65 8.75
C ASP A 189 -17.71 -0.46 9.73
N ARG A 190 -18.98 -0.53 10.05
CA ARG A 190 -19.49 -1.50 11.01
C ARG A 190 -19.62 -2.91 10.45
N ILE A 191 -20.02 -3.06 9.18
CA ILE A 191 -20.24 -4.38 8.56
C ILE A 191 -18.98 -4.94 7.90
N GLU A 192 -18.00 -4.09 7.63
CA GLU A 192 -16.76 -4.42 6.95
C GLU A 192 -16.05 -5.66 7.51
N PRO A 193 -15.92 -5.91 8.82
CA PRO A 193 -15.24 -7.11 9.32
C PRO A 193 -15.91 -8.44 8.97
N ALA A 194 -17.14 -8.44 8.48
CA ALA A 194 -17.92 -9.64 8.21
C ALA A 194 -17.93 -10.02 6.73
N VAL A 195 -17.64 -11.28 6.42
CA VAL A 195 -17.78 -11.84 5.07
C VAL A 195 -19.28 -11.89 4.65
N PRO A 196 -19.68 -11.48 3.43
CA PRO A 196 -18.84 -11.03 2.30
C PRO A 196 -18.65 -9.50 2.27
N TRP A 197 -19.16 -8.78 3.25
CA TRP A 197 -19.21 -7.31 3.29
C TRP A 197 -17.82 -6.70 3.26
N GLN A 198 -16.84 -7.36 3.87
CA GLN A 198 -15.44 -7.00 3.83
C GLN A 198 -14.95 -6.71 2.40
N MET A 199 -15.25 -7.60 1.47
CA MET A 199 -14.84 -7.41 0.06
C MET A 199 -15.74 -6.40 -0.66
N ALA A 200 -17.03 -6.38 -0.35
CA ALA A 200 -17.96 -5.47 -1.00
C ALA A 200 -17.69 -4.00 -0.62
N VAL A 201 -17.46 -3.73 0.66
CA VAL A 201 -17.14 -2.38 1.15
C VAL A 201 -15.78 -1.93 0.65
N ALA A 202 -14.75 -2.79 0.75
CA ALA A 202 -13.43 -2.46 0.26
C ALA A 202 -13.40 -2.20 -1.26
N TYR A 203 -14.17 -2.97 -2.05
CA TYR A 203 -14.32 -2.74 -3.49
C TYR A 203 -15.09 -1.46 -3.81
N HIS A 204 -16.15 -1.15 -3.07
CA HIS A 204 -16.90 0.10 -3.22
C HIS A 204 -15.98 1.31 -2.98
N ARG A 205 -15.23 1.31 -1.88
CA ARG A 205 -14.27 2.38 -1.57
C ARG A 205 -13.15 2.48 -2.60
N TYR A 206 -12.69 1.36 -3.15
CA TYR A 206 -11.74 1.37 -4.26
C TYR A 206 -12.30 2.10 -5.47
N LEU A 207 -13.54 1.78 -5.87
CA LEU A 207 -14.19 2.44 -7.02
C LEU A 207 -14.42 3.93 -6.78
N ASP A 208 -14.83 4.33 -5.58
CA ASP A 208 -15.03 5.73 -5.22
C ASP A 208 -13.72 6.52 -5.27
N THR A 209 -12.64 5.94 -4.73
CA THR A 209 -11.31 6.53 -4.79
C THR A 209 -10.84 6.67 -6.24
N LEU A 210 -10.99 5.62 -7.03
CA LEU A 210 -10.62 5.62 -8.45
C LEU A 210 -11.43 6.65 -9.26
N ALA A 211 -12.75 6.71 -9.04
CA ALA A 211 -13.62 7.69 -9.70
C ALA A 211 -13.23 9.11 -9.30
N GLY A 212 -12.95 9.38 -8.03
CA GLY A 212 -12.47 10.66 -7.55
C GLY A 212 -11.17 11.10 -8.25
N MET A 213 -10.22 10.18 -8.39
CA MET A 213 -8.96 10.45 -9.09
C MET A 213 -9.15 10.68 -10.59
N GLN A 214 -10.01 9.90 -11.25
CA GLN A 214 -10.35 10.11 -12.67
C GLN A 214 -11.08 11.44 -12.89
N ASP A 215 -11.98 11.81 -11.97
CA ASP A 215 -12.65 13.11 -11.98
C ASP A 215 -11.66 14.28 -11.84
N MET A 216 -10.60 14.12 -11.07
CA MET A 216 -9.51 15.10 -10.99
C MET A 216 -8.75 15.23 -12.30
N LEU A 217 -8.50 14.12 -13.02
CA LEU A 217 -7.86 14.15 -14.34
C LEU A 217 -8.69 14.84 -15.39
N HIS A 218 -9.97 14.44 -15.51
CA HIS A 218 -10.87 14.98 -16.53
C HIS A 218 -11.37 16.38 -16.23
N SER A 219 -11.19 16.84 -15.00
CA SER A 219 -11.63 18.15 -14.54
C SER A 219 -10.46 18.93 -13.94
N ALA A 220 -9.43 19.21 -14.76
CA ALA A 220 -8.42 20.21 -14.39
C ALA A 220 -9.05 21.53 -13.90
N SER A 221 -10.31 21.80 -14.28
CA SER A 221 -11.12 22.92 -13.81
C SER A 221 -11.77 22.70 -12.43
N LYS A 222 -11.78 21.49 -11.86
CA LYS A 222 -12.38 21.20 -10.54
C LYS A 222 -11.37 21.23 -9.39
N VAL A 223 -10.09 20.99 -9.68
CA VAL A 223 -9.04 21.20 -8.69
C VAL A 223 -8.74 22.70 -8.68
N PRO A 224 -8.99 23.41 -7.57
CA PRO A 224 -8.73 24.83 -7.51
C PRO A 224 -7.25 25.10 -7.76
N PRO A 225 -6.92 26.15 -8.51
CA PRO A 225 -5.54 26.56 -8.66
C PRO A 225 -4.98 26.97 -7.29
N LEU A 226 -3.67 26.85 -7.12
CA LEU A 226 -2.97 27.35 -5.94
C LEU A 226 -3.15 28.88 -5.84
N HIS A 227 -3.48 29.36 -4.63
CA HIS A 227 -3.72 30.78 -4.43
C HIS A 227 -2.39 31.55 -4.33
N ASN A 228 -2.31 32.68 -5.01
CA ASN A 228 -1.14 33.57 -4.98
C ASN A 228 0.19 32.89 -5.37
N LEU A 229 0.13 31.88 -6.27
CA LEU A 229 1.33 31.17 -6.71
C LEU A 229 2.32 32.12 -7.40
N LYS A 230 3.56 32.11 -6.89
CA LYS A 230 4.72 32.84 -7.43
C LYS A 230 5.91 31.89 -7.51
N ALA A 231 6.73 32.05 -8.54
CA ALA A 231 8.01 31.39 -8.66
C ALA A 231 9.11 32.47 -8.63
N ALA A 232 10.10 32.31 -7.75
CA ALA A 232 11.18 33.27 -7.59
C ALA A 232 11.97 33.50 -8.89
N ASP A 233 12.18 32.44 -9.68
CA ASP A 233 12.95 32.42 -10.92
C ASP A 233 12.06 32.14 -12.15
N ALA A 234 10.86 32.73 -12.21
CA ALA A 234 9.90 32.48 -13.30
C ALA A 234 10.46 32.82 -14.70
N ASP A 235 11.39 33.74 -14.79
CA ASP A 235 12.05 34.23 -16.00
C ASP A 235 13.33 33.49 -16.37
N LYS A 236 13.82 32.60 -15.50
CA LYS A 236 15.07 31.86 -15.74
C LYS A 236 14.79 30.43 -16.21
N PRO A 237 15.61 29.92 -17.16
CA PRO A 237 15.57 28.50 -17.50
C PRO A 237 15.90 27.64 -16.28
N SER A 238 15.10 26.57 -16.08
CA SER A 238 15.36 25.61 -15.01
C SER A 238 14.87 24.22 -15.37
N THR A 239 15.61 23.19 -14.95
CA THR A 239 15.22 21.79 -15.09
C THR A 239 15.26 21.12 -13.73
N LEU A 240 14.11 20.69 -13.22
CA LEU A 240 14.00 20.01 -11.93
C LEU A 240 13.65 18.54 -12.16
N VAL A 241 14.29 17.65 -11.44
CA VAL A 241 14.16 16.21 -11.62
C VAL A 241 13.74 15.54 -10.32
N LEU A 242 12.67 14.76 -10.38
CA LEU A 242 12.22 13.90 -9.29
C LEU A 242 12.37 12.43 -9.71
N VAL A 243 13.24 11.69 -9.04
CA VAL A 243 13.40 10.25 -9.24
C VAL A 243 12.73 9.51 -8.09
N ILE A 244 11.73 8.72 -8.41
CA ILE A 244 10.98 7.90 -7.45
C ILE A 244 11.45 6.46 -7.62
N GLY A 245 12.11 5.92 -6.61
CA GLY A 245 12.45 4.49 -6.48
C GLY A 245 11.28 3.70 -5.94
N GLU A 246 11.42 2.39 -5.93
CA GLU A 246 10.41 1.43 -5.48
C GLU A 246 11.04 0.44 -4.50
N SER A 247 10.40 0.25 -3.33
CA SER A 247 10.75 -0.77 -2.32
C SER A 247 12.19 -0.68 -1.77
N THR A 248 12.89 0.45 -1.93
CA THR A 248 14.31 0.54 -1.55
C THR A 248 14.47 0.91 -0.07
N ASN A 249 15.00 -0.03 0.71
CA ASN A 249 15.35 0.18 2.11
C ASN A 249 16.75 0.80 2.21
N ARG A 250 16.85 2.02 2.75
CA ARG A 250 18.14 2.70 2.91
C ARG A 250 19.13 1.95 3.79
N GLN A 251 18.67 1.10 4.72
CA GLN A 251 19.53 0.30 5.58
C GLN A 251 20.34 -0.76 4.81
N ARG A 252 19.99 -1.01 3.55
CA ARG A 252 20.68 -1.91 2.62
C ARG A 252 21.57 -1.17 1.61
N MET A 253 21.81 0.13 1.81
CA MET A 253 22.66 0.96 0.96
C MET A 253 23.97 1.29 1.66
N SER A 254 25.12 1.02 1.01
CA SER A 254 26.45 1.39 1.54
C SER A 254 26.58 2.91 1.76
N LEU A 255 25.91 3.73 0.96
CA LEU A 255 25.82 5.19 1.14
C LEU A 255 25.34 5.59 2.56
N TYR A 256 24.49 4.77 3.18
CA TYR A 256 23.97 4.95 4.55
C TYR A 256 24.69 4.06 5.59
N GLY A 257 25.81 3.44 5.23
CA GLY A 257 26.65 2.67 6.14
C GLY A 257 26.36 1.16 6.18
N TYR A 258 25.64 0.60 5.20
CA TYR A 258 25.51 -0.85 5.08
C TYR A 258 26.86 -1.51 4.79
N GLY A 259 27.08 -2.71 5.36
CA GLY A 259 28.39 -3.37 5.31
C GLY A 259 28.78 -4.00 3.97
N ARG A 260 27.84 -4.14 3.02
CA ARG A 260 28.10 -4.57 1.65
C ARG A 260 28.13 -3.35 0.73
N GLU A 261 28.99 -3.37 -0.29
CA GLU A 261 29.08 -2.32 -1.31
C GLU A 261 27.89 -2.41 -2.30
N THR A 262 26.72 -2.01 -1.85
CA THR A 262 25.48 -2.02 -2.64
C THR A 262 25.25 -0.72 -3.41
N THR A 263 25.93 0.37 -3.05
CA THR A 263 25.79 1.67 -3.72
C THR A 263 27.13 2.32 -4.07
N PRO A 264 28.08 1.59 -4.72
CA PRO A 264 29.44 2.09 -4.94
C PRO A 264 29.50 3.33 -5.84
N GLU A 265 28.55 3.52 -6.75
CA GLU A 265 28.55 4.69 -7.65
C GLU A 265 28.01 5.94 -6.95
N LEU A 266 27.00 5.82 -6.11
CA LEU A 266 26.49 6.90 -5.26
C LEU A 266 27.49 7.24 -4.15
N ASP A 267 28.23 6.26 -3.61
CA ASP A 267 29.29 6.49 -2.63
C ASP A 267 30.38 7.42 -3.19
N LYS A 268 30.72 7.29 -4.48
CA LYS A 268 31.65 8.19 -5.17
C LYS A 268 31.11 9.62 -5.35
N LEU A 269 29.80 9.77 -5.34
CA LEU A 269 29.12 11.06 -5.47
C LEU A 269 28.79 11.70 -4.11
N LYS A 270 29.08 11.03 -3.00
CA LYS A 270 28.61 11.39 -1.65
C LYS A 270 28.86 12.85 -1.29
N ASP A 271 30.05 13.37 -1.59
CA ASP A 271 30.42 14.75 -1.28
C ASP A 271 29.66 15.80 -2.12
N GLN A 272 28.99 15.37 -3.20
CA GLN A 272 28.16 16.21 -4.05
C GLN A 272 26.68 16.12 -3.71
N LEU A 273 26.31 15.15 -2.88
CA LEU A 273 24.93 14.85 -2.50
C LEU A 273 24.58 15.43 -1.12
N ALA A 274 23.38 15.96 -0.99
CA ALA A 274 22.75 16.11 0.31
C ALA A 274 22.03 14.78 0.62
N VAL A 275 22.59 14.00 1.54
CA VAL A 275 22.08 12.66 1.93
C VAL A 275 21.37 12.80 3.28
N PHE A 276 20.03 12.71 3.27
CA PHE A 276 19.23 12.81 4.48
C PHE A 276 19.06 11.43 5.11
N ASP A 277 19.47 11.28 6.35
CA ASP A 277 19.61 9.98 7.00
C ASP A 277 18.42 9.60 7.91
N ASN A 278 17.43 10.49 8.09
CA ASN A 278 16.31 10.29 9.00
C ASN A 278 14.94 10.52 8.33
N VAL A 279 14.78 10.00 7.12
CA VAL A 279 13.53 10.10 6.35
C VAL A 279 12.80 8.77 6.36
N ILE A 280 11.48 8.83 6.54
CA ILE A 280 10.58 7.69 6.44
C ILE A 280 9.47 7.96 5.41
N THR A 281 8.84 6.88 4.93
CA THR A 281 7.54 6.93 4.28
C THR A 281 6.42 6.74 5.30
N PRO A 282 5.24 7.36 5.13
CA PRO A 282 4.11 7.15 6.04
C PRO A 282 3.41 5.80 5.83
N ARG A 283 3.49 5.23 4.63
CA ARG A 283 2.81 3.99 4.23
C ARG A 283 3.79 3.04 3.53
N PRO A 284 3.65 1.71 3.73
CA PRO A 284 4.58 0.74 3.13
C PRO A 284 4.11 0.19 1.78
N TYR A 285 3.19 0.87 1.11
CA TYR A 285 2.63 0.46 -0.19
C TYR A 285 2.65 1.63 -1.16
N THR A 286 2.99 1.36 -2.42
CA THR A 286 3.26 2.34 -3.48
C THR A 286 2.14 3.36 -3.65
N ILE A 287 0.89 2.90 -3.81
CA ILE A 287 -0.23 3.79 -4.11
C ILE A 287 -0.51 4.73 -2.95
N GLU A 288 -0.63 4.18 -1.75
CA GLU A 288 -0.91 4.95 -0.53
C GLU A 288 0.25 5.88 -0.15
N ALA A 289 1.49 5.48 -0.42
CA ALA A 289 2.65 6.33 -0.24
C ALA A 289 2.64 7.50 -1.24
N LEU A 290 2.43 7.22 -2.54
CA LEU A 290 2.44 8.25 -3.57
C LEU A 290 1.26 9.22 -3.49
N GLN A 291 0.10 8.80 -2.98
CA GLN A 291 -1.00 9.70 -2.64
C GLN A 291 -0.56 10.82 -1.70
N GLN A 292 0.31 10.53 -0.76
CA GLN A 292 0.83 11.52 0.20
C GLN A 292 2.10 12.22 -0.32
N VAL A 293 3.01 11.49 -0.94
CA VAL A 293 4.28 12.03 -1.45
C VAL A 293 4.06 13.07 -2.57
N LEU A 294 3.09 12.82 -3.45
CA LEU A 294 2.84 13.66 -4.63
C LEU A 294 1.73 14.69 -4.45
N THR A 295 1.15 14.82 -3.26
CA THR A 295 0.03 15.74 -3.00
C THR A 295 0.20 16.43 -1.65
N PHE A 296 -0.79 17.24 -1.24
CA PHE A 296 -0.84 17.86 0.09
C PHE A 296 -1.45 16.94 1.17
N ALA A 297 -1.81 15.71 0.81
CA ALA A 297 -2.33 14.76 1.78
C ALA A 297 -1.23 14.31 2.74
N ASP A 298 -1.60 14.14 3.99
CA ASP A 298 -0.76 13.60 5.06
C ASP A 298 -1.60 12.76 6.03
N GLU A 299 -1.01 12.30 7.09
CA GLU A 299 -1.68 11.49 8.10
C GLU A 299 -2.81 12.22 8.84
N GLU A 300 -2.76 13.56 8.91
CA GLU A 300 -3.79 14.39 9.56
C GLU A 300 -4.95 14.68 8.58
N ASN A 301 -4.64 14.83 7.29
CA ASN A 301 -5.56 15.22 6.23
C ASN A 301 -5.44 14.28 5.02
N PRO A 302 -5.76 12.99 5.18
CA PRO A 302 -5.48 11.99 4.15
C PRO A 302 -6.28 12.16 2.85
N ASP A 303 -7.41 12.84 2.88
CA ASP A 303 -8.29 13.05 1.72
C ASP A 303 -7.90 14.25 0.85
N LEU A 304 -6.91 15.05 1.25
CA LEU A 304 -6.50 16.24 0.48
C LEU A 304 -6.01 15.90 -0.94
N TYR A 305 -5.54 14.68 -1.20
CA TYR A 305 -5.16 14.25 -2.54
C TYR A 305 -6.31 14.30 -3.56
N LEU A 306 -7.58 14.29 -3.10
CA LEU A 306 -8.77 14.41 -3.95
C LEU A 306 -9.17 15.84 -4.27
N SER A 307 -8.68 16.83 -3.51
CA SER A 307 -9.17 18.22 -3.57
C SER A 307 -8.08 19.26 -3.79
N THR A 308 -6.81 18.85 -3.80
CA THR A 308 -5.67 19.75 -3.98
C THR A 308 -4.82 19.35 -5.18
N PRO A 309 -4.06 20.28 -5.79
CA PRO A 309 -3.15 19.96 -6.88
C PRO A 309 -2.08 18.95 -6.49
N SER A 310 -1.73 18.03 -7.39
CA SER A 310 -0.53 17.22 -7.24
C SER A 310 0.74 18.04 -7.48
N LEU A 311 1.91 17.48 -7.13
CA LEU A 311 3.21 18.06 -7.44
C LEU A 311 3.35 18.34 -8.95
N VAL A 312 2.92 17.44 -9.83
CA VAL A 312 2.92 17.65 -11.28
C VAL A 312 2.02 18.83 -11.66
N SER A 313 0.81 18.88 -11.13
CA SER A 313 -0.13 19.98 -11.39
C SER A 313 0.38 21.31 -10.84
N MET A 314 0.96 21.33 -9.65
CA MET A 314 1.60 22.50 -9.05
C MET A 314 2.71 23.05 -9.95
N MET A 315 3.56 22.19 -10.49
CA MET A 315 4.65 22.61 -11.36
C MET A 315 4.16 23.11 -12.72
N LYS A 316 3.09 22.52 -13.28
CA LYS A 316 2.42 23.06 -14.47
C LYS A 316 1.87 24.46 -14.22
N GLN A 317 1.19 24.67 -13.09
CA GLN A 317 0.69 26.00 -12.71
C GLN A 317 1.84 27.01 -12.54
N ALA A 318 3.01 26.55 -12.08
CA ALA A 318 4.22 27.36 -12.00
C ALA A 318 4.91 27.58 -13.36
N GLY A 319 4.36 27.08 -14.47
CA GLY A 319 4.87 27.29 -15.84
C GLY A 319 5.96 26.31 -16.29
N TYR A 320 6.06 25.13 -15.69
CA TYR A 320 6.96 24.07 -16.11
C TYR A 320 6.28 23.15 -17.12
N LYS A 321 6.98 22.79 -18.20
CA LYS A 321 6.65 21.64 -19.03
C LYS A 321 6.99 20.37 -18.26
N THR A 322 6.08 19.42 -18.19
CA THR A 322 6.18 18.26 -17.32
C THR A 322 6.32 16.97 -18.10
N PHE A 323 7.26 16.12 -17.68
CA PHE A 323 7.53 14.82 -18.27
C PHE A 323 7.38 13.75 -17.19
N TRP A 324 6.78 12.61 -17.56
CA TRP A 324 6.71 11.42 -16.70
C TRP A 324 7.26 10.21 -17.45
N ILE A 325 8.37 9.66 -16.96
CA ILE A 325 9.04 8.50 -17.53
C ILE A 325 8.93 7.39 -16.51
N THR A 326 8.36 6.24 -16.89
CA THR A 326 8.14 5.17 -15.92
C THR A 326 8.42 3.79 -16.49
N ASN A 327 9.07 2.96 -15.65
CA ASN A 327 9.23 1.53 -15.85
C ASN A 327 8.21 0.73 -15.00
N GLN A 328 7.34 1.40 -14.25
CA GLN A 328 6.20 0.77 -13.59
C GLN A 328 5.14 0.35 -14.60
N GLN A 329 4.40 -0.71 -14.29
CA GLN A 329 3.27 -1.14 -15.11
C GLN A 329 2.08 -0.21 -14.92
N THR A 330 1.95 0.78 -15.78
CA THR A 330 0.90 1.81 -15.70
C THR A 330 -0.19 1.67 -16.75
N MET A 331 0.10 1.03 -17.89
CA MET A 331 -0.88 0.81 -18.96
C MET A 331 -1.48 -0.59 -18.91
N THR A 332 -2.38 -0.82 -17.97
CA THR A 332 -3.26 -2.00 -18.00
C THR A 332 -4.61 -1.62 -18.62
N LYS A 333 -5.46 -2.61 -18.94
CA LYS A 333 -6.87 -2.33 -19.33
C LYS A 333 -7.69 -1.68 -18.19
N ARG A 334 -7.09 -1.53 -17.03
CA ARG A 334 -7.62 -0.86 -15.85
C ARG A 334 -6.81 0.41 -15.67
N ASN A 335 -7.47 1.54 -15.58
CA ASN A 335 -6.81 2.79 -15.21
C ASN A 335 -6.33 2.63 -13.78
N THR A 336 -5.03 2.55 -13.58
CA THR A 336 -4.45 2.47 -12.24
C THR A 336 -4.33 3.87 -11.63
N MET A 337 -4.24 3.97 -10.31
CA MET A 337 -3.99 5.25 -9.65
C MET A 337 -2.63 5.85 -10.04
N LEU A 338 -1.62 5.01 -10.29
CA LEU A 338 -0.33 5.45 -10.81
C LEU A 338 -0.46 6.12 -12.18
N THR A 339 -1.30 5.55 -13.06
CA THR A 339 -1.64 6.15 -14.35
C THR A 339 -2.23 7.55 -14.17
N THR A 340 -3.06 7.74 -13.15
CA THR A 340 -3.69 9.04 -12.84
C THR A 340 -2.66 10.14 -12.58
N PHE A 341 -1.60 9.87 -11.82
CA PHE A 341 -0.53 10.85 -11.60
C PHE A 341 0.28 11.11 -12.87
N SER A 342 0.62 10.05 -13.61
CA SER A 342 1.43 10.16 -14.83
C SER A 342 0.69 10.91 -15.96
N GLU A 343 -0.62 10.71 -16.11
CA GLU A 343 -1.46 11.37 -17.11
C GLU A 343 -1.60 12.90 -16.89
N GLN A 344 -1.27 13.40 -15.70
CA GLN A 344 -1.21 14.83 -15.45
C GLN A 344 -0.01 15.53 -16.12
N ALA A 345 1.04 14.78 -16.44
CA ALA A 345 2.20 15.34 -17.15
C ALA A 345 1.87 15.69 -18.61
N ASP A 346 2.62 16.63 -19.21
CA ASP A 346 2.43 17.01 -20.62
C ASP A 346 2.93 15.92 -21.57
N GLU A 347 4.00 15.22 -21.19
CA GLU A 347 4.53 14.08 -21.95
C GLU A 347 4.77 12.87 -21.03
N GLN A 348 4.34 11.68 -21.49
CA GLN A 348 4.50 10.43 -20.76
C GLN A 348 5.28 9.42 -21.62
N VAL A 349 6.18 8.66 -20.95
CA VAL A 349 6.88 7.53 -21.55
C VAL A 349 6.68 6.31 -20.66
N TYR A 350 5.93 5.33 -21.13
CA TYR A 350 5.67 4.08 -20.47
C TYR A 350 6.53 2.98 -21.08
N LEU A 351 7.52 2.50 -20.35
CA LEU A 351 8.48 1.51 -20.83
C LEU A 351 7.98 0.09 -20.63
N ASN A 352 7.27 -0.16 -19.53
CA ASN A 352 6.78 -1.47 -19.17
C ASN A 352 5.33 -1.66 -19.62
N ASN A 353 5.13 -1.95 -20.90
CA ASN A 353 3.85 -2.29 -21.48
C ASN A 353 3.54 -3.80 -21.43
N ASN A 354 4.46 -4.61 -20.91
CA ASN A 354 4.32 -6.06 -20.82
C ASN A 354 3.61 -6.44 -19.53
N ARG A 355 2.57 -7.26 -19.65
CA ARG A 355 1.85 -7.84 -18.51
C ARG A 355 2.62 -8.96 -17.80
N ASN A 356 3.79 -9.35 -18.33
CA ASN A 356 4.66 -10.38 -17.76
C ASN A 356 5.83 -9.67 -17.06
N GLN A 357 5.80 -9.61 -15.73
CA GLN A 357 6.93 -9.13 -14.94
C GLN A 357 8.19 -9.99 -15.05
N ASN A 358 8.07 -11.22 -15.54
CA ASN A 358 9.20 -12.07 -15.95
C ASN A 358 9.84 -11.63 -17.27
N ALA A 359 9.29 -10.61 -17.95
CA ALA A 359 10.01 -9.94 -19.01
C ALA A 359 11.10 -9.08 -18.35
N ALA A 360 12.36 -9.39 -18.63
CA ALA A 360 13.53 -8.65 -18.20
C ALA A 360 13.47 -7.23 -18.79
N GLN A 361 12.73 -6.35 -18.14
CA GLN A 361 12.69 -4.92 -18.43
C GLN A 361 13.35 -4.20 -17.27
N TYR A 362 14.55 -3.71 -17.51
CA TYR A 362 15.40 -3.14 -16.49
C TYR A 362 15.25 -1.63 -16.43
N ASP A 363 15.42 -1.04 -15.26
CA ASP A 363 15.34 0.41 -15.07
C ASP A 363 16.38 1.19 -15.86
N GLY A 364 17.45 0.57 -16.35
CA GLY A 364 18.38 1.21 -17.27
C GLY A 364 17.74 1.75 -18.55
N ASP A 365 16.59 1.21 -18.95
CA ASP A 365 15.85 1.66 -20.12
C ASP A 365 15.24 3.06 -19.95
N VAL A 366 15.16 3.61 -18.72
CA VAL A 366 14.71 4.99 -18.48
C VAL A 366 15.73 6.04 -18.91
N ILE A 367 17.01 5.66 -19.07
CA ILE A 367 18.13 6.61 -19.31
C ILE A 367 17.98 7.32 -20.67
N GLU A 368 17.59 6.58 -21.72
CA GLU A 368 17.41 7.18 -23.05
C GLU A 368 16.26 8.20 -23.08
N PRO A 369 15.03 7.88 -22.67
CA PRO A 369 13.94 8.87 -22.63
C PRO A 369 14.21 10.01 -21.64
N PHE A 370 14.94 9.79 -20.55
CA PHE A 370 15.41 10.86 -19.67
C PHE A 370 16.33 11.85 -20.39
N ASN A 371 17.32 11.37 -21.13
CA ASN A 371 18.21 12.22 -21.93
C ASN A 371 17.45 12.98 -23.04
N LYS A 372 16.42 12.35 -23.62
CA LYS A 372 15.53 13.02 -24.57
C LYS A 372 14.76 14.17 -23.90
N ALA A 373 14.19 13.95 -22.72
CA ALA A 373 13.50 15.00 -21.96
C ALA A 373 14.45 16.12 -21.52
N LEU A 374 15.69 15.81 -21.13
CA LEU A 374 16.72 16.82 -20.84
C LEU A 374 16.98 17.72 -22.06
N SER A 375 16.97 17.15 -23.26
CA SER A 375 17.24 17.86 -24.53
C SER A 375 16.04 18.62 -25.09
N ASP A 376 14.85 18.53 -24.47
CA ASP A 376 13.66 19.27 -24.89
C ASP A 376 13.90 20.78 -24.77
N PRO A 377 13.45 21.59 -25.76
CA PRO A 377 13.73 23.04 -25.83
C PRO A 377 12.97 23.89 -24.79
N ALA A 378 12.05 23.31 -24.02
CA ALA A 378 11.32 24.05 -23.01
C ALA A 378 12.27 24.67 -21.98
N GLN A 379 12.07 25.95 -21.67
CA GLN A 379 12.91 26.71 -20.76
C GLN A 379 12.81 26.21 -19.32
N ARG A 380 11.64 25.77 -18.91
CA ARG A 380 11.39 25.27 -17.57
C ARG A 380 10.79 23.87 -17.66
N LYS A 381 11.45 22.90 -17.02
CA LYS A 381 11.07 21.48 -17.11
C LYS A 381 11.00 20.83 -15.73
N LEU A 382 9.93 20.06 -15.52
CA LEU A 382 9.90 19.02 -14.48
C LEU A 382 10.01 17.66 -15.18
N ILE A 383 10.97 16.85 -14.77
CA ILE A 383 11.11 15.47 -15.25
C ILE A 383 10.92 14.54 -14.04
N VAL A 384 9.85 13.75 -14.07
CA VAL A 384 9.61 12.68 -13.09
C VAL A 384 10.06 11.36 -13.71
N VAL A 385 10.93 10.63 -13.01
CA VAL A 385 11.35 9.28 -13.38
C VAL A 385 10.88 8.32 -12.30
N HIS A 386 10.01 7.38 -12.66
CA HIS A 386 9.46 6.41 -11.72
C HIS A 386 9.98 5.00 -12.04
N LEU A 387 10.83 4.49 -11.19
CA LEU A 387 11.57 3.24 -11.35
C LEU A 387 10.74 2.05 -10.88
N LEU A 388 11.03 0.87 -11.41
CA LEU A 388 10.58 -0.41 -10.85
C LEU A 388 11.44 -0.80 -9.63
N GLY A 389 12.64 -0.27 -9.53
CA GLY A 389 13.51 -0.33 -8.37
C GLY A 389 13.80 -1.74 -7.87
N THR A 390 13.65 -1.89 -6.57
CA THR A 390 13.86 -3.16 -5.87
C THR A 390 12.54 -3.88 -5.54
N HIS A 391 11.53 -3.75 -6.43
CA HIS A 391 10.24 -4.44 -6.28
C HIS A 391 10.43 -5.96 -6.15
N MET A 392 9.51 -6.64 -5.45
CA MET A 392 9.58 -8.09 -5.17
C MET A 392 9.89 -8.92 -6.43
N SER A 393 10.33 -10.18 -6.22
CA SER A 393 10.97 -11.00 -7.26
C SER A 393 12.29 -10.41 -7.73
N TYR A 394 13.10 -10.01 -6.75
CA TYR A 394 14.32 -9.21 -6.88
C TYR A 394 15.28 -9.72 -7.95
N GLN A 395 15.37 -11.05 -8.18
CA GLN A 395 16.22 -11.67 -9.21
C GLN A 395 15.89 -11.22 -10.65
N TYR A 396 14.72 -10.63 -10.88
CA TYR A 396 14.30 -10.09 -12.17
C TYR A 396 14.50 -8.57 -12.28
N ARG A 397 15.03 -7.92 -11.25
CA ARG A 397 15.20 -6.46 -11.20
C ARG A 397 16.57 -5.99 -11.65
N TYR A 398 17.48 -6.88 -11.94
CA TYR A 398 18.82 -6.55 -12.42
C TYR A 398 19.28 -7.52 -13.53
N PRO A 399 20.10 -7.04 -14.48
CA PRO A 399 20.70 -7.91 -15.47
C PRO A 399 21.78 -8.81 -14.85
N PRO A 400 22.10 -9.98 -15.44
CA PRO A 400 23.07 -10.93 -14.88
C PRO A 400 24.45 -10.34 -14.56
N THR A 401 24.84 -9.24 -15.21
CA THR A 401 26.09 -8.51 -14.94
C THR A 401 26.13 -7.85 -13.56
N PHE A 402 24.99 -7.69 -12.91
CA PHE A 402 24.86 -7.15 -11.56
C PHE A 402 24.59 -8.23 -10.50
N ASP A 403 24.67 -9.50 -10.84
CA ASP A 403 24.53 -10.63 -9.90
C ASP A 403 25.86 -10.84 -9.12
N LYS A 404 26.24 -9.84 -8.31
CA LYS A 404 27.50 -9.77 -7.58
C LYS A 404 27.48 -10.59 -6.28
N PHE A 405 26.37 -10.50 -5.54
CA PHE A 405 26.23 -11.15 -4.24
C PHE A 405 25.60 -12.54 -4.44
N GLN A 406 26.36 -13.61 -4.21
CA GLN A 406 25.90 -14.99 -4.47
C GLN A 406 26.14 -15.93 -3.28
N ASP A 407 26.96 -15.53 -2.34
CA ASP A 407 27.33 -16.33 -1.19
C ASP A 407 26.85 -15.71 0.15
N ARG A 408 27.29 -16.29 1.26
CA ARG A 408 26.92 -15.84 2.59
C ARG A 408 27.75 -14.67 3.13
N THR A 409 28.72 -14.18 2.39
CA THR A 409 29.59 -13.09 2.84
C THR A 409 28.79 -11.82 3.10
N GLY A 410 28.89 -11.29 4.32
CA GLY A 410 28.14 -10.10 4.76
C GLY A 410 26.63 -10.33 5.06
N VAL A 411 26.13 -11.56 4.94
CA VAL A 411 24.76 -11.89 5.39
C VAL A 411 24.77 -12.09 6.92
N PRO A 412 23.82 -11.48 7.66
CA PRO A 412 23.72 -11.69 9.11
C PRO A 412 23.60 -13.17 9.50
N ALA A 413 24.24 -13.57 10.60
CA ALA A 413 24.26 -14.96 11.04
C ALA A 413 22.86 -15.55 11.32
N GLY A 414 21.89 -14.70 11.69
CA GLY A 414 20.52 -15.10 11.96
C GLY A 414 19.67 -15.40 10.71
N VAL A 415 20.11 -15.00 9.52
CA VAL A 415 19.44 -15.32 8.25
C VAL A 415 19.70 -16.79 7.92
N ARG A 416 18.65 -17.58 7.69
CA ARG A 416 18.76 -19.02 7.38
C ARG A 416 19.34 -19.25 5.98
N ASP A 417 19.92 -20.42 5.75
CA ASP A 417 20.54 -20.76 4.45
C ASP A 417 19.55 -20.74 3.28
N ASP A 418 18.30 -21.11 3.52
CA ASP A 418 17.24 -21.06 2.53
C ASP A 418 16.81 -19.62 2.16
N GLN A 419 17.11 -18.64 2.99
CA GLN A 419 16.81 -17.22 2.79
C GLN A 419 17.94 -16.45 2.08
N VAL A 420 19.16 -16.97 2.11
CA VAL A 420 20.35 -16.29 1.55
C VAL A 420 20.21 -15.91 0.07
N PRO A 421 19.65 -16.76 -0.81
CA PRO A 421 19.45 -16.36 -2.21
C PRO A 421 18.56 -15.13 -2.37
N THR A 422 17.46 -15.05 -1.62
CA THR A 422 16.53 -13.90 -1.65
C THR A 422 17.21 -12.65 -1.08
N TYR A 423 17.95 -12.81 0.03
CA TYR A 423 18.72 -11.74 0.66
C TYR A 423 19.74 -11.13 -0.31
N ASN A 424 20.48 -11.98 -1.01
CA ASN A 424 21.47 -11.59 -2.01
C ASN A 424 20.86 -10.94 -3.24
N SER A 425 19.73 -11.48 -3.74
CA SER A 425 19.03 -10.91 -4.90
C SER A 425 18.54 -9.49 -4.61
N TYR A 426 18.11 -9.21 -3.37
CA TYR A 426 17.74 -7.85 -3.00
C TYR A 426 18.95 -6.90 -3.03
N ASP A 427 20.10 -7.32 -2.49
CA ASP A 427 21.32 -6.50 -2.55
C ASP A 427 21.79 -6.26 -4.00
N ASN A 428 21.65 -7.25 -4.88
CA ASN A 428 21.95 -7.11 -6.30
C ASN A 428 20.98 -6.14 -7.00
N ALA A 429 19.70 -6.15 -6.60
CA ALA A 429 18.72 -5.18 -7.09
C ALA A 429 19.06 -3.74 -6.62
N VAL A 430 19.49 -3.57 -5.36
CA VAL A 430 19.97 -2.28 -4.84
C VAL A 430 21.22 -1.82 -5.59
N LEU A 431 22.15 -2.74 -5.88
CA LEU A 431 23.37 -2.43 -6.67
C LEU A 431 23.02 -1.96 -8.09
N TYR A 432 21.99 -2.54 -8.71
CA TYR A 432 21.56 -2.09 -10.03
C TYR A 432 20.81 -0.75 -9.96
N ASN A 433 20.02 -0.53 -8.93
CA ASN A 433 19.37 0.76 -8.67
C ASN A 433 20.41 1.87 -8.46
N ASP A 434 21.51 1.60 -7.77
CA ASP A 434 22.66 2.51 -7.64
C ASP A 434 23.22 2.94 -9.01
N PHE A 435 23.44 1.97 -9.90
CA PHE A 435 23.89 2.24 -11.27
C PHE A 435 22.90 3.15 -12.01
N VAL A 436 21.62 2.87 -11.94
CA VAL A 436 20.60 3.66 -12.64
C VAL A 436 20.54 5.08 -12.10
N VAL A 437 20.37 5.24 -10.77
CA VAL A 437 20.24 6.56 -10.14
C VAL A 437 21.50 7.39 -10.34
N SER A 438 22.69 6.80 -10.17
CA SER A 438 23.95 7.51 -10.42
C SER A 438 24.13 7.90 -11.89
N SER A 439 23.63 7.09 -12.83
CA SER A 439 23.65 7.42 -14.26
C SER A 439 22.76 8.61 -14.58
N LEU A 440 21.52 8.65 -14.01
CA LEU A 440 20.63 9.81 -14.14
C LEU A 440 21.28 11.09 -13.59
N ILE A 441 21.93 11.03 -12.43
CA ILE A 441 22.65 12.18 -11.85
C ILE A 441 23.80 12.63 -12.77
N LYS A 442 24.61 11.68 -13.26
CA LYS A 442 25.76 11.97 -14.16
C LYS A 442 25.32 12.59 -15.49
N ASP A 443 24.25 12.06 -16.08
CA ASP A 443 23.75 12.58 -17.36
C ASP A 443 23.06 13.93 -17.18
N TYR A 444 22.34 14.11 -16.06
CA TYR A 444 21.79 15.41 -15.68
C TYR A 444 22.91 16.45 -15.49
N ALA A 445 23.98 16.11 -14.76
CA ALA A 445 25.13 16.99 -14.57
C ALA A 445 25.80 17.37 -15.89
N LYS A 446 25.95 16.42 -16.84
CA LYS A 446 26.54 16.69 -18.18
C LYS A 446 25.70 17.65 -19.02
N SER A 447 24.38 17.69 -18.82
CA SER A 447 23.48 18.62 -19.52
C SER A 447 23.66 20.09 -19.09
N ASP A 448 24.53 20.36 -18.11
CA ASP A 448 24.81 21.68 -17.53
C ASP A 448 23.50 22.43 -17.11
N PRO A 449 22.64 21.80 -16.34
CA PRO A 449 21.32 22.35 -16.01
C PRO A 449 21.42 23.53 -15.04
N ASN A 450 20.36 24.32 -14.96
CA ASN A 450 20.06 25.15 -13.79
C ASN A 450 18.94 24.45 -13.01
N GLY A 451 19.27 23.74 -11.93
CA GLY A 451 18.27 23.01 -11.17
C GLY A 451 18.86 21.92 -10.26
N PHE A 452 17.98 21.08 -9.76
CA PHE A 452 18.31 19.98 -8.86
C PHE A 452 17.61 18.68 -9.27
N LEU A 453 18.19 17.56 -8.82
CA LEU A 453 17.61 16.22 -8.86
C LEU A 453 17.41 15.74 -7.41
N LEU A 454 16.20 15.28 -7.10
CA LEU A 454 15.86 14.66 -5.83
C LEU A 454 15.50 13.20 -6.08
N TYR A 455 16.09 12.28 -5.32
CA TYR A 455 15.77 10.86 -5.32
C TYR A 455 15.22 10.45 -3.95
N LEU A 456 14.12 9.70 -3.97
CA LEU A 456 13.59 8.98 -2.82
C LEU A 456 12.99 7.64 -3.28
N SER A 457 12.87 6.67 -2.37
CA SER A 457 11.97 5.52 -2.60
C SER A 457 10.57 5.84 -2.08
N ASP A 458 9.56 5.29 -2.72
CA ASP A 458 8.17 5.39 -2.28
C ASP A 458 7.96 4.73 -0.91
N HIS A 459 8.55 3.57 -0.67
CA HIS A 459 8.62 2.87 0.62
C HIS A 459 9.89 2.00 0.69
N GLY A 460 10.11 1.41 1.86
CA GLY A 460 11.14 0.39 2.05
C GLY A 460 10.59 -1.03 1.97
N GLU A 461 11.44 -2.00 2.26
CA GLU A 461 11.11 -3.42 2.28
C GLU A 461 11.91 -4.13 3.37
N ASP A 462 11.28 -5.06 4.10
CA ASP A 462 11.99 -5.92 5.04
C ASP A 462 12.37 -7.23 4.33
N VAL A 463 13.65 -7.43 4.14
CA VAL A 463 14.18 -8.65 3.51
C VAL A 463 15.04 -9.37 4.53
N PHE A 464 14.37 -9.88 5.57
CA PHE A 464 14.99 -10.55 6.73
C PHE A 464 15.89 -9.62 7.57
N ASP A 465 15.61 -8.30 7.56
CA ASP A 465 16.41 -7.29 8.26
C ASP A 465 15.99 -7.10 9.71
N SER A 466 14.71 -7.31 10.01
CA SER A 466 14.16 -7.15 11.36
C SER A 466 14.59 -8.26 12.32
N VAL A 467 14.41 -8.01 13.60
CA VAL A 467 14.78 -8.96 14.68
C VAL A 467 14.12 -10.32 14.45
N GLY A 468 14.93 -11.38 14.49
CA GLY A 468 14.49 -12.75 14.23
C GLY A 468 14.59 -13.21 12.78
N HIS A 469 14.87 -12.30 11.83
CA HIS A 469 15.10 -12.59 10.41
C HIS A 469 14.01 -13.45 9.75
N ASN A 470 12.74 -13.23 10.14
CA ASN A 470 11.59 -14.00 9.65
C ASN A 470 10.63 -13.19 8.79
N THR A 471 10.86 -11.87 8.68
CA THR A 471 10.00 -10.98 7.89
C THR A 471 10.55 -10.86 6.48
N LEU A 472 9.67 -11.06 5.50
CA LEU A 472 9.94 -10.81 4.11
C LEU A 472 8.77 -10.01 3.55
N GLY A 473 9.06 -8.88 2.89
CA GLY A 473 8.04 -8.02 2.31
C GLY A 473 7.53 -6.95 3.28
N ARG A 474 6.27 -6.60 3.14
CA ARG A 474 5.64 -5.46 3.83
C ARG A 474 4.39 -5.89 4.56
N ASN A 475 4.19 -5.32 5.75
CA ASN A 475 3.05 -5.63 6.58
C ASN A 475 2.72 -4.44 7.49
N GLU A 476 1.74 -3.63 7.12
CA GLU A 476 1.36 -2.42 7.84
C GLU A 476 0.86 -2.68 9.27
N ASN A 477 0.24 -3.83 9.52
CA ASN A 477 -0.24 -4.19 10.87
C ASN A 477 0.82 -4.85 11.76
N LYS A 478 1.95 -5.27 11.16
CA LYS A 478 3.17 -5.71 11.88
C LYS A 478 4.35 -4.91 11.34
N PRO A 479 4.35 -3.59 11.51
CA PRO A 479 5.35 -2.73 10.91
C PRO A 479 6.74 -3.05 11.45
N THR A 480 7.72 -3.00 10.57
CA THR A 480 9.15 -3.06 10.91
C THR A 480 9.86 -1.86 10.33
N ALA A 481 10.93 -1.39 10.96
CA ALA A 481 11.63 -0.19 10.50
C ALA A 481 12.08 -0.27 9.03
N PRO A 482 12.58 -1.41 8.51
CA PRO A 482 12.95 -1.54 7.10
C PRO A 482 11.85 -1.23 6.09
N MET A 483 10.58 -1.45 6.43
CA MET A 483 9.44 -1.17 5.54
C MET A 483 9.22 0.33 5.32
N TYR A 484 9.68 1.16 6.24
CA TYR A 484 9.41 2.60 6.27
C TYR A 484 10.64 3.48 6.07
N THR A 485 11.84 2.96 6.35
CA THR A 485 13.08 3.74 6.17
C THR A 485 13.49 3.77 4.70
N ILE A 486 13.46 4.96 4.11
CA ILE A 486 13.73 5.16 2.69
C ILE A 486 14.99 6.00 2.46
N PRO A 487 15.71 5.80 1.34
CA PRO A 487 16.71 6.75 0.89
C PRO A 487 16.05 8.07 0.50
N PHE A 488 16.72 9.17 0.82
CA PHE A 488 16.31 10.50 0.42
C PHE A 488 17.58 11.33 0.20
N MET A 489 17.81 11.74 -1.03
CA MET A 489 19.01 12.49 -1.38
C MET A 489 18.76 13.50 -2.49
N ALA A 490 19.52 14.56 -2.50
CA ALA A 490 19.41 15.59 -3.52
C ALA A 490 20.80 15.98 -4.06
N TRP A 491 20.84 16.23 -5.36
CA TRP A 491 21.97 16.81 -6.08
C TRP A 491 21.52 18.12 -6.74
N ALA A 492 22.38 19.14 -6.73
CA ALA A 492 22.10 20.38 -7.45
C ALA A 492 23.30 20.80 -8.29
N SER A 493 23.01 21.42 -9.42
CA SER A 493 24.01 22.00 -10.30
C SER A 493 24.75 23.17 -9.63
N PRO A 494 25.97 23.47 -10.04
CA PRO A 494 26.69 24.67 -9.58
C PRO A 494 25.85 25.95 -9.80
N LYS A 495 25.24 26.10 -10.98
CA LYS A 495 24.37 27.25 -11.30
C LYS A 495 23.21 27.41 -10.33
N TRP A 496 22.61 26.29 -9.89
CA TRP A 496 21.53 26.32 -8.91
C TRP A 496 22.03 26.76 -7.53
N ARG A 497 23.17 26.20 -7.10
CA ARG A 497 23.79 26.49 -5.79
C ARG A 497 24.26 27.94 -5.66
N GLU A 498 24.60 28.60 -6.75
CA GLU A 498 25.00 30.01 -6.75
C GLU A 498 23.82 30.95 -6.46
N ASN A 499 22.60 30.55 -6.80
CA ASN A 499 21.41 31.39 -6.71
C ASN A 499 20.44 30.96 -5.59
N HIS A 500 20.66 29.80 -4.97
CA HIS A 500 19.80 29.23 -3.93
C HIS A 500 20.65 28.78 -2.75
N ASP A 501 20.14 28.93 -1.55
CA ASP A 501 20.80 28.35 -0.38
C ASP A 501 20.74 26.81 -0.47
N TRP A 502 21.89 26.19 -0.64
CA TRP A 502 22.06 24.73 -0.76
C TRP A 502 22.92 24.19 0.39
N ASN A 503 22.84 24.78 1.57
CA ASN A 503 23.58 24.33 2.74
C ASN A 503 22.65 23.56 3.71
N PHE A 504 22.54 22.25 3.50
CA PHE A 504 21.68 21.39 4.32
C PHE A 504 22.44 20.67 5.44
N ALA A 505 23.67 21.04 5.75
CA ALA A 505 24.48 20.30 6.72
C ALA A 505 23.80 20.17 8.10
N ALA A 506 23.04 21.18 8.52
CA ALA A 506 22.26 21.14 9.77
C ALA A 506 20.95 20.35 9.66
N ASP A 507 20.51 20.01 8.44
CA ASP A 507 19.18 19.47 8.14
C ASP A 507 19.21 17.97 7.83
N LEU A 508 20.40 17.41 7.53
CA LEU A 508 20.54 16.04 7.02
C LEU A 508 19.97 14.97 7.97
N SER A 509 19.94 15.23 9.27
CA SER A 509 19.43 14.29 10.28
C SER A 509 18.07 14.69 10.85
N ARG A 510 17.37 15.68 10.25
CA ARG A 510 16.01 16.05 10.68
C ARG A 510 15.06 14.86 10.51
N PRO A 511 14.27 14.51 11.55
CA PRO A 511 13.20 13.52 11.40
C PRO A 511 12.14 14.03 10.41
N TYR A 512 11.90 13.27 9.35
CA TYR A 512 11.04 13.72 8.26
C TYR A 512 10.17 12.58 7.70
N SER A 513 8.91 12.90 7.40
CA SER A 513 8.00 12.04 6.65
C SER A 513 7.92 12.51 5.20
N SER A 514 8.03 11.57 4.25
CA SER A 514 7.89 11.87 2.82
C SER A 514 6.48 12.36 2.45
N SER A 515 5.48 12.23 3.32
CA SER A 515 4.15 12.85 3.15
C SER A 515 4.21 14.38 3.03
N HIS A 516 5.29 15.00 3.48
CA HIS A 516 5.48 16.43 3.39
C HIS A 516 6.33 16.88 2.16
N LEU A 517 6.64 15.95 1.25
CA LEU A 517 7.53 16.22 0.12
C LEU A 517 7.09 17.42 -0.72
N ILE A 518 5.78 17.59 -0.96
CA ILE A 518 5.28 18.70 -1.79
C ILE A 518 5.68 20.08 -1.24
N HIS A 519 5.72 20.22 0.09
CA HIS A 519 6.17 21.45 0.74
C HIS A 519 7.68 21.65 0.63
N THR A 520 8.46 20.57 0.82
CA THR A 520 9.93 20.60 0.64
C THR A 520 10.30 20.89 -0.82
N TRP A 521 9.62 20.23 -1.76
CA TRP A 521 9.83 20.46 -3.19
C TRP A 521 9.54 21.90 -3.59
N ALA A 522 8.39 22.44 -3.15
CA ALA A 522 8.01 23.81 -3.44
C ALA A 522 9.02 24.83 -2.90
N ASP A 523 9.52 24.60 -1.68
CA ASP A 523 10.52 25.45 -1.03
C ASP A 523 11.86 25.40 -1.79
N MET A 524 12.35 24.21 -2.12
CA MET A 524 13.57 24.01 -2.93
C MET A 524 13.45 24.62 -4.33
N ALA A 525 12.25 24.57 -4.94
CA ALA A 525 11.96 25.12 -6.26
C ALA A 525 11.73 26.65 -6.24
N GLY A 526 11.84 27.31 -5.08
CA GLY A 526 11.60 28.75 -4.93
C GLY A 526 10.15 29.16 -5.19
N LEU A 527 9.18 28.28 -4.93
CA LEU A 527 7.76 28.57 -5.06
C LEU A 527 7.20 29.17 -3.77
N SER A 528 6.20 30.03 -3.90
CA SER A 528 5.40 30.52 -2.79
C SER A 528 3.93 30.59 -3.19
N PHE A 529 3.05 30.17 -2.31
CA PHE A 529 1.59 30.17 -2.46
C PHE A 529 0.95 30.02 -1.08
N ASP A 530 -0.35 30.30 -0.97
CA ASP A 530 -1.02 30.37 0.34
C ASP A 530 -1.08 29.02 1.06
N GLU A 531 -1.16 27.90 0.32
CA GLU A 531 -1.24 26.54 0.87
C GLU A 531 0.14 25.96 1.29
N LEU A 532 1.24 26.69 1.04
CA LEU A 532 2.59 26.26 1.40
C LEU A 532 2.83 26.38 2.90
N ASP A 533 2.96 25.25 3.58
CA ASP A 533 3.40 25.21 4.98
C ASP A 533 4.92 24.96 5.07
N ARG A 534 5.69 26.05 5.22
CA ARG A 534 7.15 25.97 5.36
C ARG A 534 7.59 25.23 6.62
N SER A 535 6.73 25.11 7.63
CA SER A 535 7.05 24.31 8.82
C SER A 535 7.09 22.79 8.53
N LYS A 536 6.56 22.35 7.39
CA LYS A 536 6.63 20.98 6.86
C LYS A 536 7.80 20.79 5.86
N SER A 537 8.46 21.85 5.43
CA SER A 537 9.61 21.75 4.51
C SER A 537 10.87 21.33 5.26
N LEU A 538 11.47 20.21 4.85
CA LEU A 538 12.69 19.63 5.42
C LEU A 538 13.87 20.63 5.43
N VAL A 539 13.93 21.49 4.43
CA VAL A 539 15.04 22.43 4.19
C VAL A 539 14.75 23.86 4.69
N SER A 540 13.59 24.09 5.25
CA SER A 540 13.21 25.42 5.74
C SER A 540 13.80 25.73 7.12
N ASP A 541 14.19 27.00 7.34
CA ASP A 541 14.50 27.52 8.68
C ASP A 541 13.29 27.48 9.63
N SER A 542 12.08 27.48 9.05
CA SER A 542 10.82 27.37 9.79
C SER A 542 10.43 25.93 10.11
N PHE A 543 11.24 24.95 9.76
CA PHE A 543 10.95 23.53 9.99
C PHE A 543 10.58 23.25 11.43
N LYS A 544 9.49 22.51 11.63
CA LYS A 544 9.07 22.04 12.96
C LYS A 544 9.05 20.52 12.98
N GLN A 545 9.88 19.96 13.85
CA GLN A 545 9.85 18.51 14.07
C GLN A 545 8.45 18.09 14.53
N ARG A 546 7.91 17.04 13.88
CA ARG A 546 6.64 16.41 14.21
C ARG A 546 6.88 14.94 14.58
N PRO A 547 5.96 14.29 15.32
CA PRO A 547 5.97 12.83 15.43
C PRO A 547 5.92 12.19 14.03
N LEU A 548 6.73 11.17 13.81
CA LEU A 548 6.74 10.44 12.54
C LEU A 548 5.66 9.35 12.60
N MET A 549 4.45 9.69 12.17
CA MET A 549 3.33 8.76 12.20
C MET A 549 3.34 7.85 10.99
N ILE A 550 3.13 6.55 11.20
CA ILE A 550 3.02 5.53 10.17
C ILE A 550 1.74 4.72 10.34
N GLY A 551 1.22 4.16 9.27
CA GLY A 551 0.03 3.32 9.27
C GLY A 551 -1.14 3.93 8.51
N ASN A 552 -2.30 3.27 8.58
CA ASN A 552 -3.49 3.67 7.84
C ASN A 552 -4.28 4.77 8.57
N PRO A 553 -4.34 6.01 8.06
CA PRO A 553 -5.07 7.10 8.71
C PRO A 553 -6.59 6.92 8.69
N TYR A 554 -7.11 6.00 7.88
CA TYR A 554 -8.53 5.68 7.82
C TYR A 554 -8.98 4.63 8.84
N GLU A 555 -8.05 3.96 9.51
CA GLU A 555 -8.37 3.04 10.59
C GLU A 555 -8.70 3.78 11.87
N ARG A 556 -9.88 3.55 12.43
CA ARG A 556 -10.48 4.34 13.53
C ARG A 556 -10.42 3.67 14.92
N GLU A 557 -9.89 2.49 15.04
CA GLU A 557 -9.69 1.81 16.32
C GLU A 557 -8.22 1.96 16.78
N GLN A 558 -7.93 1.65 18.00
CA GLN A 558 -6.66 1.88 18.76
C GLN A 558 -5.31 1.53 18.07
N ARG A 559 -5.32 1.27 16.75
CA ARG A 559 -4.17 0.90 15.92
C ARG A 559 -3.95 1.81 14.70
N ALA A 560 -4.68 2.91 14.59
CA ALA A 560 -4.69 3.71 13.35
C ALA A 560 -3.30 4.19 12.95
N LEU A 561 -2.59 4.86 13.85
CA LEU A 561 -1.27 5.40 13.58
C LEU A 561 -0.30 5.04 14.71
N ILE A 562 0.94 4.74 14.34
CA ILE A 562 2.03 4.40 15.24
C ILE A 562 3.12 5.46 15.10
N ASP A 563 3.64 5.96 16.21
CA ASP A 563 4.84 6.80 16.19
C ASP A 563 6.06 5.92 15.83
N PHE A 564 6.66 6.18 14.68
CA PHE A 564 7.83 5.45 14.19
C PHE A 564 9.03 5.52 15.14
N SER A 565 9.15 6.58 15.95
CA SER A 565 10.22 6.72 16.93
C SER A 565 10.22 5.62 18.00
N LEU A 566 9.05 4.97 18.19
CA LEU A 566 8.89 3.81 19.07
C LEU A 566 9.44 2.52 18.46
N MET A 567 9.67 2.49 17.14
CA MET A 567 10.27 1.39 16.42
C MET A 567 11.79 1.56 16.48
N LYS A 568 12.45 0.96 17.46
CA LYS A 568 13.91 1.05 17.58
C LYS A 568 14.58 0.43 16.35
N PRO A 569 15.22 1.20 15.47
CA PRO A 569 16.07 0.64 14.44
C PRO A 569 17.19 -0.11 15.14
N LYS A 570 17.53 -1.31 14.66
CA LYS A 570 18.74 -2.01 15.10
C LYS A 570 19.93 -1.07 14.81
N LYS A 571 20.69 -0.67 15.84
CA LYS A 571 22.05 -0.20 15.58
C LYS A 571 22.76 -1.35 14.86
N VAL A 572 23.25 -1.10 13.66
CA VAL A 572 24.10 -2.04 12.94
C VAL A 572 25.32 -2.25 13.85
N GLU A 573 25.40 -3.43 14.48
CA GLU A 573 26.66 -3.80 15.17
C GLU A 573 27.72 -3.90 14.08
N PRO A 574 28.85 -3.20 14.23
CA PRO A 574 29.95 -3.36 13.28
C PRO A 574 30.34 -4.84 13.32
N THR A 575 30.25 -5.49 12.18
CA THR A 575 30.74 -6.85 11.98
C THR A 575 32.19 -6.91 12.47
N ALA A 576 32.45 -7.83 13.42
CA ALA A 576 33.78 -8.09 13.97
C ALA A 576 34.70 -8.70 12.88
N ALA A 577 35.12 -7.89 11.93
CA ALA A 577 36.03 -8.25 10.86
C ALA A 577 37.14 -7.19 10.69
N ASN A 578 37.63 -6.56 11.76
CA ASN A 578 38.91 -5.86 11.77
C ASN A 578 39.41 -5.69 13.22
N VAL A 579 39.70 -6.82 13.89
CA VAL A 579 40.70 -6.84 14.95
C VAL A 579 41.73 -7.86 14.52
N VAL A 580 42.55 -7.48 13.55
CA VAL A 580 43.88 -8.06 13.38
C VAL A 580 44.85 -7.04 13.95
N GLN A 581 45.48 -7.45 15.02
CA GLN A 581 46.52 -6.91 15.84
C GLN A 581 47.48 -5.92 15.12
N GLN A 582 47.75 -4.84 15.80
CA GLN A 582 49.13 -4.36 15.95
C GLN A 582 49.76 -4.99 17.20
#